data_7c5e87795e7abeb71d614af75c846ffa
#
_entry.id   7c5e87795e7abeb71d614af75c846ffa
#
_cell.length_a   1.000
_cell.length_b   1.000
_cell.length_c   1.000
_cell.angle_alpha   90.00
_cell.angle_beta   90.00
_cell.angle_gamma   90.00
#
_symmetry.space_group_name_H-M   'P 1'
#
loop_
_entity.id
_entity.type
_entity.pdbx_description
1 polymer ?
#
loop_
_entity_poly.entity_id
_entity_poly.type
_entity_poly.pdbx_seq_one_letter_code
_entity_poly.pdbx_strand_id
1 'polypeptide(L)'
;MSFDVKKKIEELNKSDIISGSNARYDIVLEEELKDLNSAGIILRHKKSGARVVVISNDDNNKVFSIGFKTPPFNDTGMQHIIEHSTLCGSRKYPVKDPFVELCKGSLNTFLNAMTYPDKTVYPVASCNDTDFKNIMDVYMDAVFYPAMYEKPEIFMQEGWHYELDNADDDIKYNGVVFNEMKGAFSSPDDVLSRYTFVSLFPDTVYKNESGGDPEVIPTLKYEDFLKYHEEYYHPSNSYIYIYGDMDVNERLEYLDREYLSDFDVSDVDIHANIERQAAFDKPVYETKPYAITEDESLEDNTYLSYNAVIGTSVDAKLYLAFQILDYALVMTPGAPVKQALLDAGISTDVYSSYETSLYQPVYSIVAKNSNSKEQDRFVSVINDTLEKLVKDGINERTIEAGINYYEFKYREADYGPYPKGLMYYLTMMDSWLYDETKPFIHIEAGDTFDELKKNARNGYFEKLIKEYLLDNNHKSIISLVPEYGLEKEKEQKEADKLAEYKSTLTNDELEELVKKTKELKEYQDTPSSQEDLEKIPILELSDIKREPAKDYNDVKSVDGIKIVHHNIFTNKICLLYTSPSPRDMRR
;
A
#
# COMPACT_ATOMS: atom_id res chain seq x y z
N MET A 1 -25.00 19.01 15.06
CA MET A 1 -25.04 18.18 16.28
C MET A 1 -23.73 17.39 16.25
N SER A 2 -23.08 17.18 17.39
CA SER A 2 -21.91 16.30 17.44
C SER A 2 -22.35 14.87 17.10
N PHE A 3 -21.53 14.10 16.40
CA PHE A 3 -21.75 12.69 16.10
C PHE A 3 -21.82 11.91 17.44
N ASP A 4 -22.86 11.12 17.62
CA ASP A 4 -23.06 10.32 18.84
C ASP A 4 -22.72 8.85 18.55
N VAL A 5 -21.48 8.48 18.87
CA VAL A 5 -20.90 7.15 18.61
C VAL A 5 -21.74 6.04 19.24
N LYS A 6 -22.14 6.19 20.51
CA LYS A 6 -22.91 5.15 21.22
C LYS A 6 -24.26 4.91 20.60
N LYS A 7 -24.96 6.01 20.26
CA LYS A 7 -26.25 5.94 19.59
C LYS A 7 -26.12 5.24 18.23
N LYS A 8 -25.02 5.52 17.50
CA LYS A 8 -24.77 4.88 16.19
C LYS A 8 -24.55 3.37 16.33
N ILE A 9 -23.76 2.93 17.31
CA ILE A 9 -23.58 1.49 17.62
C ILE A 9 -24.93 0.85 17.96
N GLU A 10 -25.75 1.49 18.79
CA GLU A 10 -27.10 0.98 19.14
C GLU A 10 -28.03 0.89 17.93
N GLU A 11 -27.94 1.83 16.98
CA GLU A 11 -28.71 1.82 15.73
C GLU A 11 -28.29 0.66 14.82
N LEU A 12 -26.99 0.45 14.65
CA LEU A 12 -26.45 -0.64 13.84
C LEU A 12 -26.82 -2.01 14.43
N ASN A 13 -26.76 -2.16 15.76
CA ASN A 13 -27.12 -3.39 16.45
C ASN A 13 -28.62 -3.73 16.38
N LYS A 14 -29.48 -2.76 16.08
CA LYS A 14 -30.94 -2.98 15.88
C LYS A 14 -31.27 -3.24 14.40
N SER A 15 -30.31 -3.23 13.53
CA SER A 15 -30.51 -3.49 12.10
C SER A 15 -30.98 -4.91 11.83
N ASP A 16 -32.00 -5.08 11.01
CA ASP A 16 -32.51 -6.41 10.62
C ASP A 16 -31.48 -7.24 9.87
N ILE A 17 -30.57 -6.60 9.10
CA ILE A 17 -29.54 -7.30 8.36
C ILE A 17 -28.38 -7.81 9.25
N ILE A 18 -28.23 -7.23 10.45
CA ILE A 18 -27.20 -7.61 11.41
C ILE A 18 -27.77 -8.49 12.53
N SER A 19 -28.91 -8.12 13.13
CA SER A 19 -29.43 -8.77 14.34
C SER A 19 -30.87 -9.29 14.25
N GLY A 20 -31.56 -9.06 13.14
CA GLY A 20 -32.94 -9.50 12.91
C GLY A 20 -33.06 -10.99 12.54
N SER A 21 -34.29 -11.43 12.31
CA SER A 21 -34.61 -12.80 11.87
C SER A 21 -33.99 -13.15 10.49
N ASN A 22 -33.67 -12.13 9.70
CA ASN A 22 -33.05 -12.23 8.38
C ASN A 22 -31.60 -11.76 8.39
N ALA A 23 -30.91 -11.77 9.54
CA ALA A 23 -29.53 -11.32 9.66
C ALA A 23 -28.61 -12.07 8.69
N ARG A 24 -27.90 -11.29 7.86
CA ARG A 24 -26.92 -11.78 6.87
C ARG A 24 -25.49 -11.71 7.39
N TYR A 25 -25.26 -10.93 8.43
CA TYR A 25 -23.95 -10.72 9.04
C TYR A 25 -23.99 -11.12 10.51
N ASP A 26 -22.86 -11.61 11.01
CA ASP A 26 -22.57 -11.78 12.42
C ASP A 26 -21.63 -10.68 12.88
N ILE A 27 -21.85 -10.11 14.06
CA ILE A 27 -20.95 -9.16 14.69
C ILE A 27 -19.78 -9.94 15.29
N VAL A 28 -18.56 -9.60 14.87
CA VAL A 28 -17.31 -10.16 15.40
C VAL A 28 -16.74 -9.28 16.51
N LEU A 29 -16.76 -7.95 16.29
CA LEU A 29 -16.22 -6.96 17.22
C LEU A 29 -17.01 -5.65 17.10
N GLU A 30 -17.24 -4.99 18.22
CA GLU A 30 -17.76 -3.62 18.30
C GLU A 30 -16.85 -2.80 19.21
N GLU A 31 -16.53 -1.59 18.77
CA GLU A 31 -15.65 -0.70 19.52
C GLU A 31 -16.01 0.77 19.31
N GLU A 32 -15.98 1.55 20.41
CA GLU A 32 -15.99 3.01 20.33
C GLU A 32 -14.57 3.49 20.03
N LEU A 33 -14.31 3.87 18.77
CA LEU A 33 -13.02 4.40 18.34
C LEU A 33 -12.90 5.86 18.80
N LYS A 34 -12.33 6.06 19.97
CA LYS A 34 -12.31 7.35 20.67
C LYS A 34 -11.43 8.37 19.98
N ASP A 35 -10.27 7.92 19.51
CA ASP A 35 -9.30 8.78 18.82
C ASP A 35 -9.87 9.31 17.49
N LEU A 36 -10.75 8.53 16.87
CA LEU A 36 -11.40 8.85 15.60
C LEU A 36 -12.80 9.45 15.75
N ASN A 37 -13.35 9.50 16.96
CA ASN A 37 -14.76 9.84 17.22
C ASN A 37 -15.72 9.03 16.32
N SER A 38 -15.51 7.73 16.23
CA SER A 38 -16.19 6.84 15.28
C SER A 38 -16.73 5.59 15.95
N ALA A 39 -17.77 5.00 15.36
CA ALA A 39 -18.23 3.67 15.69
C ALA A 39 -17.53 2.64 14.80
N GLY A 40 -16.74 1.75 15.39
CA GLY A 40 -16.06 0.65 14.72
C GLY A 40 -16.83 -0.66 14.89
N ILE A 41 -17.16 -1.35 13.79
CA ILE A 41 -17.83 -2.65 13.82
C ILE A 41 -17.18 -3.58 12.81
N ILE A 42 -16.86 -4.79 13.24
CA ILE A 42 -16.43 -5.88 12.35
C ILE A 42 -17.55 -6.88 12.22
N LEU A 43 -17.86 -7.18 10.99
CA LEU A 43 -18.91 -8.10 10.58
C LEU A 43 -18.32 -9.27 9.79
N ARG A 44 -18.95 -10.45 9.91
CA ARG A 44 -18.70 -11.60 9.06
C ARG A 44 -19.96 -11.93 8.28
N HIS A 45 -19.91 -11.90 6.95
CA HIS A 45 -21.03 -12.31 6.13
C HIS A 45 -21.24 -13.83 6.23
N LYS A 46 -22.48 -14.26 6.60
CA LYS A 46 -22.77 -15.63 6.99
C LYS A 46 -22.60 -16.64 5.86
N LYS A 47 -23.00 -16.28 4.65
CA LYS A 47 -22.97 -17.20 3.52
C LYS A 47 -21.59 -17.29 2.88
N SER A 48 -20.94 -16.15 2.63
CA SER A 48 -19.68 -16.10 1.89
C SER A 48 -18.42 -16.06 2.76
N GLY A 49 -18.57 -15.81 4.07
CA GLY A 49 -17.43 -15.64 4.98
C GLY A 49 -16.67 -14.32 4.82
N ALA A 50 -17.17 -13.36 4.02
CA ALA A 50 -16.52 -12.07 3.82
C ALA A 50 -16.38 -11.30 5.15
N ARG A 51 -15.22 -10.66 5.34
CA ARG A 51 -14.95 -9.74 6.44
C ARG A 51 -15.37 -8.34 6.00
N VAL A 52 -16.20 -7.70 6.82
CA VAL A 52 -16.61 -6.31 6.55
C VAL A 52 -16.34 -5.48 7.79
N VAL A 53 -15.50 -4.47 7.67
CA VAL A 53 -15.31 -3.45 8.70
C VAL A 53 -16.05 -2.18 8.33
N VAL A 54 -16.77 -1.63 9.29
CA VAL A 54 -17.46 -0.35 9.18
C VAL A 54 -16.90 0.60 10.21
N ILE A 55 -16.38 1.74 9.76
CA ILE A 55 -16.05 2.89 10.61
C ILE A 55 -17.02 4.02 10.29
N SER A 56 -18.06 4.15 11.09
CA SER A 56 -19.11 5.14 10.89
C SER A 56 -18.83 6.40 11.73
N ASN A 57 -18.87 7.55 11.07
CA ASN A 57 -18.66 8.88 11.66
C ASN A 57 -19.36 9.97 10.83
N ASP A 58 -19.00 11.25 11.04
CA ASP A 58 -19.57 12.41 10.32
C ASP A 58 -18.67 12.94 9.20
N ASP A 59 -17.65 12.18 8.78
CA ASP A 59 -16.82 12.55 7.64
C ASP A 59 -17.58 12.30 6.33
N ASN A 60 -17.78 13.36 5.55
CA ASN A 60 -18.49 13.25 4.28
C ASN A 60 -17.63 12.68 3.14
N ASN A 61 -16.30 12.59 3.30
CA ASN A 61 -15.41 11.93 2.34
C ASN A 61 -15.41 10.42 2.60
N LYS A 62 -16.42 9.76 2.06
CA LYS A 62 -16.67 8.33 2.23
C LYS A 62 -15.60 7.52 1.52
N VAL A 63 -15.17 6.44 2.15
CA VAL A 63 -14.21 5.51 1.58
C VAL A 63 -14.78 4.10 1.56
N PHE A 64 -14.66 3.45 0.44
CA PHE A 64 -14.84 2.02 0.26
C PHE A 64 -13.52 1.40 -0.19
N SER A 65 -13.20 0.23 0.31
CA SER A 65 -12.13 -0.59 -0.23
C SER A 65 -12.48 -2.06 -0.11
N ILE A 66 -12.06 -2.86 -1.08
CA ILE A 66 -11.99 -4.30 -0.96
C ILE A 66 -10.54 -4.72 -1.17
N GLY A 67 -10.02 -5.51 -0.24
CA GLY A 67 -8.67 -6.07 -0.32
C GLY A 67 -8.69 -7.59 -0.20
N PHE A 68 -7.66 -8.22 -0.71
CA PHE A 68 -7.47 -9.66 -0.65
C PHE A 68 -6.05 -9.97 -0.17
N LYS A 69 -5.87 -11.07 0.57
CA LYS A 69 -4.53 -11.64 0.74
C LYS A 69 -4.09 -12.24 -0.59
N THR A 70 -2.99 -11.74 -1.13
CA THR A 70 -2.46 -12.17 -2.43
C THR A 70 -0.97 -12.49 -2.34
N PRO A 71 -0.61 -13.57 -1.61
CA PRO A 71 0.80 -13.94 -1.43
C PRO A 71 1.46 -14.32 -2.77
N PRO A 72 2.65 -13.77 -3.09
CA PRO A 72 3.40 -14.14 -4.28
C PRO A 72 4.13 -15.46 -4.07
N PHE A 73 3.76 -16.51 -4.83
CA PHE A 73 4.43 -17.81 -4.78
C PHE A 73 5.63 -17.92 -5.73
N ASN A 74 5.78 -16.95 -6.61
CA ASN A 74 6.87 -16.82 -7.58
C ASN A 74 6.98 -15.36 -8.04
N ASP A 75 7.97 -15.07 -8.89
CA ASP A 75 8.27 -13.73 -9.37
C ASP A 75 7.55 -13.37 -10.69
N THR A 76 6.45 -14.03 -11.04
CA THR A 76 5.74 -13.76 -12.31
C THR A 76 4.92 -12.47 -12.31
N GLY A 77 4.77 -11.78 -11.17
CA GLY A 77 3.95 -10.58 -11.05
C GLY A 77 2.45 -10.84 -11.24
N MET A 78 2.02 -12.07 -11.01
CA MET A 78 0.62 -12.48 -11.22
C MET A 78 -0.36 -11.59 -10.46
N GLN A 79 -0.02 -11.19 -9.24
CA GLN A 79 -0.82 -10.32 -8.36
C GLN A 79 -1.03 -8.94 -8.98
N HIS A 80 0.05 -8.35 -9.51
CA HIS A 80 0.07 -7.05 -10.16
C HIS A 80 -0.68 -7.07 -11.50
N ILE A 81 -0.45 -8.12 -12.30
CA ILE A 81 -1.17 -8.31 -13.57
C ILE A 81 -2.68 -8.49 -13.33
N ILE A 82 -3.08 -9.21 -12.27
CA ILE A 82 -4.50 -9.34 -11.88
C ILE A 82 -5.06 -7.99 -11.43
N GLU A 83 -4.32 -7.22 -10.65
CA GLU A 83 -4.73 -5.87 -10.23
C GLU A 83 -5.14 -5.03 -11.45
N HIS A 84 -4.26 -4.91 -12.45
CA HIS A 84 -4.55 -4.18 -13.69
C HIS A 84 -5.72 -4.80 -14.46
N SER A 85 -5.69 -6.12 -14.64
CA SER A 85 -6.64 -6.84 -15.50
C SER A 85 -8.08 -6.80 -14.97
N THR A 86 -8.29 -6.79 -13.65
CA THR A 86 -9.64 -6.71 -13.06
C THR A 86 -10.32 -5.39 -13.38
N LEU A 87 -9.55 -4.31 -13.58
CA LEU A 87 -10.07 -2.98 -13.91
C LEU A 87 -10.31 -2.76 -15.41
N CYS A 88 -10.06 -3.79 -16.27
CA CYS A 88 -10.26 -3.73 -17.72
C CYS A 88 -11.63 -4.24 -18.18
N GLY A 89 -12.69 -3.92 -17.41
CA GLY A 89 -14.07 -4.28 -17.69
C GLY A 89 -14.58 -5.46 -16.86
N SER A 90 -15.90 -5.52 -16.74
CA SER A 90 -16.56 -6.51 -15.90
C SER A 90 -17.94 -6.91 -16.46
N ARG A 91 -18.62 -7.83 -15.77
CA ARG A 91 -19.95 -8.34 -16.12
C ARG A 91 -20.98 -7.24 -16.37
N LYS A 92 -21.11 -6.28 -15.43
CA LYS A 92 -22.05 -5.15 -15.54
C LYS A 92 -21.49 -4.03 -16.42
N TYR A 93 -20.18 -3.85 -16.43
CA TYR A 93 -19.48 -2.73 -17.05
C TYR A 93 -18.44 -3.22 -18.08
N PRO A 94 -18.87 -3.72 -19.27
CA PRO A 94 -17.99 -4.39 -20.23
C PRO A 94 -17.16 -3.44 -21.09
N VAL A 95 -16.90 -2.22 -20.60
CA VAL A 95 -15.99 -1.25 -21.24
C VAL A 95 -14.55 -1.63 -20.99
N LYS A 96 -13.65 -1.28 -21.91
CA LYS A 96 -12.22 -1.62 -21.83
C LYS A 96 -11.51 -0.93 -20.68
N ASP A 97 -11.91 0.29 -20.35
CA ASP A 97 -11.30 1.09 -19.30
C ASP A 97 -12.39 1.84 -18.51
N PRO A 98 -13.10 1.13 -17.62
CA PRO A 98 -14.10 1.74 -16.75
C PRO A 98 -13.51 2.83 -15.84
N PHE A 99 -12.21 2.71 -15.47
CA PHE A 99 -11.51 3.64 -14.64
C PHE A 99 -11.42 5.03 -15.30
N VAL A 100 -10.97 5.10 -16.55
CA VAL A 100 -10.89 6.35 -17.30
C VAL A 100 -12.28 6.96 -17.53
N GLU A 101 -13.30 6.14 -17.79
CA GLU A 101 -14.67 6.64 -17.96
C GLU A 101 -15.24 7.20 -16.65
N LEU A 102 -14.99 6.55 -15.52
CA LEU A 102 -15.35 7.08 -14.19
C LEU A 102 -14.65 8.41 -13.91
N CYS A 103 -13.35 8.53 -14.21
CA CYS A 103 -12.63 9.79 -14.01
C CYS A 103 -13.23 10.98 -14.76
N LYS A 104 -13.92 10.73 -15.89
CA LYS A 104 -14.58 11.80 -16.67
C LYS A 104 -15.91 12.27 -16.06
N GLY A 105 -16.63 11.42 -15.36
CA GLY A 105 -18.00 11.66 -14.92
C GLY A 105 -18.27 11.51 -13.43
N SER A 106 -17.25 11.28 -12.61
CA SER A 106 -17.31 11.07 -11.15
C SER A 106 -16.83 12.32 -10.39
N LEU A 107 -17.31 12.47 -9.17
CA LEU A 107 -16.80 13.42 -8.16
C LEU A 107 -15.90 12.71 -7.15
N ASN A 108 -15.21 11.67 -7.58
CA ASN A 108 -14.31 10.93 -6.72
C ASN A 108 -13.22 11.85 -6.12
N THR A 109 -12.85 11.55 -4.91
CA THR A 109 -11.69 12.14 -4.25
C THR A 109 -10.49 11.20 -4.26
N PHE A 110 -10.73 9.92 -4.60
CA PHE A 110 -9.70 8.92 -4.80
C PHE A 110 -10.26 7.73 -5.61
N LEU A 111 -9.50 7.28 -6.59
CA LEU A 111 -9.69 6.04 -7.34
C LEU A 111 -8.32 5.44 -7.58
N ASN A 112 -8.08 4.20 -7.16
CA ASN A 112 -6.86 3.46 -7.46
C ASN A 112 -7.03 1.95 -7.20
N ALA A 113 -5.99 1.18 -7.54
CA ALA A 113 -5.71 -0.15 -7.02
C ALA A 113 -4.23 -0.20 -6.61
N MET A 114 -3.85 -1.10 -5.72
CA MET A 114 -2.49 -1.18 -5.21
C MET A 114 -2.14 -2.62 -4.85
N THR A 115 -1.06 -3.13 -5.42
CA THR A 115 -0.45 -4.41 -5.06
C THR A 115 0.70 -4.19 -4.07
N TYR A 116 0.60 -4.84 -2.93
CA TYR A 116 1.61 -4.91 -1.88
C TYR A 116 2.27 -6.30 -1.87
N PRO A 117 3.33 -6.51 -1.09
CA PRO A 117 4.01 -7.81 -1.03
C PRO A 117 3.14 -9.01 -0.62
N ASP A 118 1.97 -8.79 -0.02
CA ASP A 118 1.11 -9.87 0.49
C ASP A 118 -0.40 -9.60 0.35
N LYS A 119 -0.77 -8.46 -0.21
CA LYS A 119 -2.17 -8.04 -0.39
C LYS A 119 -2.34 -7.19 -1.63
N THR A 120 -3.53 -7.24 -2.20
CA THR A 120 -3.96 -6.31 -3.25
C THR A 120 -5.25 -5.63 -2.80
N VAL A 121 -5.32 -4.30 -2.91
CA VAL A 121 -6.44 -3.50 -2.42
C VAL A 121 -6.98 -2.58 -3.51
N TYR A 122 -8.29 -2.38 -3.50
CA TYR A 122 -9.05 -1.60 -4.48
C TYR A 122 -9.84 -0.48 -3.77
N PRO A 123 -9.20 0.63 -3.42
CA PRO A 123 -9.82 1.73 -2.69
C PRO A 123 -10.45 2.78 -3.60
N VAL A 124 -11.62 3.28 -3.17
CA VAL A 124 -12.31 4.40 -3.80
C VAL A 124 -12.86 5.35 -2.75
N ALA A 125 -12.99 6.63 -3.09
CA ALA A 125 -13.56 7.62 -2.19
C ALA A 125 -14.35 8.69 -2.93
N SER A 126 -15.43 9.19 -2.30
CA SER A 126 -16.21 10.32 -2.79
C SER A 126 -16.95 11.04 -1.67
N CYS A 127 -17.07 12.36 -1.79
CA CYS A 127 -17.93 13.18 -0.93
C CYS A 127 -19.41 13.16 -1.35
N ASN A 128 -19.73 12.68 -2.55
CA ASN A 128 -21.08 12.55 -3.06
C ASN A 128 -21.59 11.12 -2.82
N ASP A 129 -22.80 10.97 -2.29
CA ASP A 129 -23.33 9.65 -1.90
C ASP A 129 -23.74 8.79 -3.10
N THR A 130 -24.31 9.40 -4.15
CA THR A 130 -24.64 8.71 -5.41
C THR A 130 -23.38 8.24 -6.11
N ASP A 131 -22.37 9.12 -6.21
CA ASP A 131 -21.09 8.80 -6.81
C ASP A 131 -20.38 7.67 -6.05
N PHE A 132 -20.32 7.77 -4.72
CA PHE A 132 -19.75 6.74 -3.86
C PHE A 132 -20.37 5.36 -4.10
N LYS A 133 -21.71 5.29 -4.24
CA LYS A 133 -22.43 4.06 -4.54
C LYS A 133 -22.08 3.52 -5.93
N ASN A 134 -22.00 4.41 -6.93
CA ASN A 134 -21.65 4.06 -8.29
C ASN A 134 -20.24 3.47 -8.39
N ILE A 135 -19.24 4.15 -7.82
CA ILE A 135 -17.85 3.68 -7.87
C ILE A 135 -17.64 2.40 -7.04
N MET A 136 -18.35 2.25 -5.92
CA MET A 136 -18.35 1.02 -5.14
C MET A 136 -18.90 -0.17 -5.97
N ASP A 137 -20.01 0.02 -6.71
CA ASP A 137 -20.59 -1.02 -7.55
C ASP A 137 -19.65 -1.44 -8.69
N VAL A 138 -19.05 -0.45 -9.37
CA VAL A 138 -18.08 -0.73 -10.44
C VAL A 138 -16.89 -1.55 -9.93
N TYR A 139 -16.34 -1.19 -8.78
CA TYR A 139 -15.19 -1.91 -8.20
C TYR A 139 -15.56 -3.31 -7.70
N MET A 140 -16.73 -3.47 -7.08
CA MET A 140 -17.21 -4.78 -6.64
C MET A 140 -17.45 -5.73 -7.83
N ASP A 141 -18.05 -5.23 -8.92
CA ASP A 141 -18.26 -6.05 -10.12
C ASP A 141 -16.94 -6.38 -10.82
N ALA A 142 -16.00 -5.42 -10.85
CA ALA A 142 -14.67 -5.61 -11.42
C ALA A 142 -13.88 -6.72 -10.71
N VAL A 143 -13.82 -6.72 -9.39
CA VAL A 143 -13.00 -7.68 -8.64
C VAL A 143 -13.61 -9.09 -8.60
N PHE A 144 -14.94 -9.25 -8.66
CA PHE A 144 -15.57 -10.57 -8.60
C PHE A 144 -15.96 -11.14 -9.95
N TYR A 145 -16.20 -10.30 -10.96
CA TYR A 145 -16.67 -10.71 -12.28
C TYR A 145 -15.93 -9.99 -13.41
N PRO A 146 -14.58 -10.01 -13.41
CA PRO A 146 -13.79 -9.32 -14.42
C PRO A 146 -13.94 -9.94 -15.80
N ALA A 147 -13.85 -9.10 -16.85
CA ALA A 147 -13.98 -9.53 -18.23
C ALA A 147 -12.79 -10.38 -18.75
N MET A 148 -11.71 -10.47 -17.98
CA MET A 148 -10.50 -11.20 -18.37
C MET A 148 -10.71 -12.70 -18.59
N TYR A 149 -11.79 -13.29 -18.06
CA TYR A 149 -12.17 -14.70 -18.33
C TYR A 149 -12.68 -14.94 -19.74
N GLU A 150 -13.28 -13.91 -20.35
CA GLU A 150 -13.86 -13.98 -21.70
C GLU A 150 -12.95 -13.34 -22.76
N LYS A 151 -12.03 -12.46 -22.34
CA LYS A 151 -11.16 -11.65 -23.20
C LYS A 151 -9.69 -11.86 -22.83
N PRO A 152 -9.03 -12.88 -23.40
CA PRO A 152 -7.60 -13.11 -23.15
C PRO A 152 -6.70 -11.94 -23.60
N GLU A 153 -7.20 -11.05 -24.45
CA GLU A 153 -6.52 -9.82 -24.87
C GLU A 153 -6.18 -8.92 -23.68
N ILE A 154 -6.99 -8.95 -22.60
CA ILE A 154 -6.73 -8.19 -21.38
C ILE A 154 -5.42 -8.66 -20.73
N PHE A 155 -5.23 -9.97 -20.58
CA PHE A 155 -3.98 -10.54 -20.07
C PHE A 155 -2.78 -10.19 -20.97
N MET A 156 -2.97 -10.27 -22.28
CA MET A 156 -1.91 -9.94 -23.24
C MET A 156 -1.52 -8.46 -23.18
N GLN A 157 -2.48 -7.57 -22.98
CA GLN A 157 -2.27 -6.14 -22.87
C GLN A 157 -1.62 -5.77 -21.52
N GLU A 158 -2.23 -6.21 -20.42
CA GLU A 158 -1.80 -5.79 -19.07
C GLU A 158 -0.58 -6.57 -18.57
N GLY A 159 -0.52 -7.85 -18.86
CA GLY A 159 0.58 -8.72 -18.43
C GLY A 159 1.76 -8.72 -19.38
N TRP A 160 1.73 -9.66 -20.32
CA TRP A 160 2.78 -9.79 -21.34
C TRP A 160 2.29 -10.57 -22.57
N HIS A 161 2.95 -10.33 -23.71
CA HIS A 161 2.77 -11.07 -24.94
C HIS A 161 4.04 -11.02 -25.80
N TYR A 162 4.12 -11.95 -26.78
CA TYR A 162 5.08 -11.82 -27.87
C TYR A 162 4.55 -10.82 -28.89
N GLU A 163 5.33 -9.81 -29.22
CA GLU A 163 5.01 -8.85 -30.28
C GLU A 163 5.90 -9.09 -31.50
N LEU A 164 5.24 -9.24 -32.67
CA LEU A 164 5.89 -9.42 -33.98
C LEU A 164 5.08 -8.72 -35.06
N ASP A 165 5.60 -7.62 -35.59
CA ASP A 165 4.90 -6.84 -36.63
C ASP A 165 4.99 -7.46 -38.02
N ASN A 166 6.15 -8.00 -38.40
CA ASN A 166 6.36 -8.73 -39.65
C ASN A 166 7.18 -9.98 -39.36
N ALA A 167 7.02 -11.02 -40.18
CA ALA A 167 7.72 -12.30 -39.97
C ALA A 167 9.26 -12.18 -39.98
N ASP A 168 9.79 -11.17 -40.66
CA ASP A 168 11.25 -10.92 -40.75
C ASP A 168 11.79 -10.11 -39.55
N ASP A 169 10.93 -9.42 -38.77
CA ASP A 169 11.32 -8.61 -37.62
C ASP A 169 11.71 -9.48 -36.42
N ASP A 170 12.45 -8.91 -35.46
CA ASP A 170 12.74 -9.58 -34.20
C ASP A 170 11.51 -9.62 -33.30
N ILE A 171 11.27 -10.78 -32.66
CA ILE A 171 10.22 -10.92 -31.62
C ILE A 171 10.61 -10.11 -30.40
N LYS A 172 9.64 -9.46 -29.77
CA LYS A 172 9.81 -8.72 -28.50
C LYS A 172 8.80 -9.19 -27.47
N TYR A 173 9.14 -9.01 -26.19
CA TYR A 173 8.15 -9.00 -25.12
C TYR A 173 7.51 -7.62 -25.02
N ASN A 174 6.20 -7.58 -24.84
CA ASN A 174 5.47 -6.33 -24.59
C ASN A 174 4.31 -6.60 -23.60
N GLY A 175 3.87 -5.58 -22.87
CA GLY A 175 2.78 -5.61 -21.91
C GLY A 175 2.94 -4.47 -20.91
N VAL A 176 1.84 -4.00 -20.32
CA VAL A 176 1.84 -2.83 -19.41
C VAL A 176 2.70 -3.11 -18.18
N VAL A 177 2.36 -4.15 -17.41
CA VAL A 177 3.10 -4.52 -16.18
C VAL A 177 4.54 -4.94 -16.50
N PHE A 178 4.75 -5.70 -17.60
CA PHE A 178 6.11 -6.06 -18.02
C PHE A 178 6.99 -4.83 -18.23
N ASN A 179 6.50 -3.83 -18.95
CA ASN A 179 7.24 -2.60 -19.23
C ASN A 179 7.44 -1.73 -17.99
N GLU A 180 6.41 -1.65 -17.13
CA GLU A 180 6.49 -0.92 -15.85
C GLU A 180 7.56 -1.52 -14.94
N MET A 181 7.56 -2.84 -14.77
CA MET A 181 8.54 -3.52 -13.93
C MET A 181 9.95 -3.47 -14.52
N LYS A 182 10.09 -3.48 -15.86
CA LYS A 182 11.38 -3.23 -16.51
C LYS A 182 11.92 -1.83 -16.16
N GLY A 183 11.04 -0.83 -16.08
CA GLY A 183 11.37 0.51 -15.59
C GLY A 183 11.74 0.52 -14.10
N ALA A 184 10.96 -0.12 -13.23
CA ALA A 184 11.23 -0.19 -11.79
C ALA A 184 12.59 -0.85 -11.50
N PHE A 185 12.91 -1.97 -12.16
CA PHE A 185 14.19 -2.67 -11.97
C PHE A 185 15.43 -1.91 -12.51
N SER A 186 15.25 -0.76 -13.14
CA SER A 186 16.35 0.16 -13.48
C SER A 186 16.68 1.14 -12.35
N SER A 187 15.83 1.27 -11.32
CA SER A 187 16.04 2.12 -10.14
C SER A 187 16.94 1.42 -9.11
N PRO A 188 18.07 2.00 -8.70
CA PRO A 188 18.92 1.39 -7.67
C PRO A 188 18.21 1.22 -6.30
N ASP A 189 17.30 2.12 -5.95
CA ASP A 189 16.54 2.03 -4.70
C ASP A 189 15.56 0.82 -4.73
N ASP A 190 14.89 0.57 -5.86
CA ASP A 190 13.99 -0.57 -6.00
C ASP A 190 14.74 -1.90 -6.04
N VAL A 191 15.90 -1.93 -6.73
CA VAL A 191 16.82 -3.08 -6.72
C VAL A 191 17.32 -3.38 -5.31
N LEU A 192 17.67 -2.35 -4.53
CA LEU A 192 18.10 -2.52 -3.13
C LEU A 192 16.97 -3.06 -2.26
N SER A 193 15.75 -2.53 -2.42
CA SER A 193 14.55 -2.99 -1.71
C SER A 193 14.30 -4.48 -1.99
N ARG A 194 14.33 -4.89 -3.25
CA ARG A 194 14.17 -6.29 -3.65
C ARG A 194 15.19 -7.21 -2.98
N TYR A 195 16.48 -6.87 -3.06
CA TYR A 195 17.52 -7.68 -2.40
C TYR A 195 17.39 -7.68 -0.88
N THR A 196 16.88 -6.61 -0.29
CA THR A 196 16.57 -6.57 1.15
C THR A 196 15.54 -7.62 1.53
N PHE A 197 14.43 -7.71 0.79
CA PHE A 197 13.40 -8.72 1.07
C PHE A 197 13.90 -10.15 0.81
N VAL A 198 14.56 -10.38 -0.32
CA VAL A 198 15.14 -11.71 -0.64
C VAL A 198 16.11 -12.17 0.45
N SER A 199 16.95 -11.27 0.95
CA SER A 199 17.95 -11.61 1.98
C SER A 199 17.38 -11.81 3.37
N LEU A 200 16.27 -11.12 3.72
CA LEU A 200 15.64 -11.21 5.04
C LEU A 200 14.55 -12.29 5.15
N PHE A 201 13.94 -12.67 4.03
CA PHE A 201 12.78 -13.56 4.00
C PHE A 201 12.94 -14.77 3.06
N PRO A 202 14.07 -15.52 3.09
CA PRO A 202 14.37 -16.56 2.11
C PRO A 202 13.39 -17.73 2.10
N ASP A 203 12.66 -17.97 3.21
CA ASP A 203 11.79 -19.13 3.38
C ASP A 203 10.29 -18.77 3.29
N THR A 204 9.94 -17.49 3.13
CA THR A 204 8.55 -17.02 3.06
C THR A 204 8.21 -16.43 1.70
N VAL A 205 6.95 -16.04 1.51
CA VAL A 205 6.45 -15.43 0.26
C VAL A 205 7.13 -14.10 -0.05
N TYR A 206 7.63 -13.39 0.94
CA TYR A 206 8.28 -12.09 0.78
C TYR A 206 9.63 -12.14 0.02
N LYS A 207 10.20 -13.34 -0.22
CA LYS A 207 11.35 -13.47 -1.13
C LYS A 207 10.97 -13.20 -2.60
N ASN A 208 9.69 -13.37 -2.93
CA ASN A 208 9.19 -13.20 -4.29
C ASN A 208 8.72 -11.76 -4.52
N GLU A 209 8.85 -11.30 -5.76
CA GLU A 209 8.42 -9.97 -6.19
C GLU A 209 6.95 -9.99 -6.60
N SER A 210 6.07 -9.36 -5.81
CA SER A 210 4.64 -9.29 -6.12
C SER A 210 4.34 -8.46 -7.38
N GLY A 211 5.17 -7.45 -7.65
CA GLY A 211 5.12 -6.67 -8.88
C GLY A 211 5.55 -7.44 -10.12
N GLY A 212 6.41 -8.43 -9.93
CA GLY A 212 6.97 -9.28 -10.99
C GLY A 212 8.39 -8.90 -11.40
N ASP A 213 9.20 -9.94 -11.64
CA ASP A 213 10.53 -9.80 -12.22
C ASP A 213 10.43 -9.85 -13.76
N PRO A 214 10.92 -8.85 -14.51
CA PRO A 214 10.82 -8.83 -15.97
C PRO A 214 11.44 -10.06 -16.66
N GLU A 215 12.44 -10.72 -16.05
CA GLU A 215 13.01 -11.97 -16.58
C GLU A 215 12.07 -13.16 -16.37
N VAL A 216 11.12 -13.08 -15.40
CA VAL A 216 10.22 -14.17 -14.99
C VAL A 216 8.79 -13.95 -15.48
N ILE A 217 8.30 -12.70 -15.56
CA ILE A 217 6.95 -12.35 -16.04
C ILE A 217 6.58 -13.12 -17.32
N PRO A 218 7.46 -13.24 -18.37
CA PRO A 218 7.13 -13.95 -19.62
C PRO A 218 7.00 -15.47 -19.48
N THR A 219 7.04 -16.00 -18.27
CA THR A 219 6.76 -17.42 -18.00
C THR A 219 5.35 -17.66 -17.48
N LEU A 220 4.61 -16.59 -17.11
CA LEU A 220 3.25 -16.68 -16.62
C LEU A 220 2.31 -17.13 -17.73
N LYS A 221 1.52 -18.15 -17.43
CA LYS A 221 0.50 -18.65 -18.36
C LYS A 221 -0.87 -18.07 -18.00
N TYR A 222 -1.67 -17.85 -19.02
CA TYR A 222 -3.03 -17.32 -18.87
C TYR A 222 -3.91 -18.21 -17.96
N GLU A 223 -3.78 -19.55 -18.07
CA GLU A 223 -4.54 -20.47 -17.25
C GLU A 223 -4.17 -20.40 -15.78
N ASP A 224 -2.88 -20.23 -15.45
CA ASP A 224 -2.40 -20.07 -14.07
C ASP A 224 -2.85 -18.75 -13.48
N PHE A 225 -2.85 -17.68 -14.30
CA PHE A 225 -3.36 -16.37 -13.95
C PHE A 225 -4.87 -16.39 -13.61
N LEU A 226 -5.70 -17.02 -14.45
CA LEU A 226 -7.14 -17.15 -14.17
C LEU A 226 -7.40 -17.99 -12.90
N LYS A 227 -6.66 -19.10 -12.74
CA LYS A 227 -6.79 -19.97 -11.59
C LYS A 227 -6.47 -19.23 -10.28
N TYR A 228 -5.43 -18.39 -10.28
CA TYR A 228 -5.07 -17.60 -9.10
C TYR A 228 -6.20 -16.62 -8.74
N HIS A 229 -6.77 -15.93 -9.71
CA HIS A 229 -7.90 -15.04 -9.46
C HIS A 229 -9.11 -15.83 -8.90
N GLU A 230 -9.48 -16.96 -9.52
CA GLU A 230 -10.59 -17.81 -9.07
C GLU A 230 -10.41 -18.26 -7.62
N GLU A 231 -9.16 -18.59 -7.20
CA GLU A 231 -8.84 -19.04 -5.86
C GLU A 231 -8.79 -17.90 -4.84
N TYR A 232 -8.05 -16.81 -5.14
CA TYR A 232 -7.72 -15.78 -4.14
C TYR A 232 -8.68 -14.60 -4.13
N TYR A 233 -9.41 -14.31 -5.21
CA TYR A 233 -10.42 -13.25 -5.27
C TYR A 233 -11.80 -13.75 -4.86
N HIS A 234 -11.83 -14.40 -3.72
CA HIS A 234 -13.05 -14.97 -3.14
C HIS A 234 -13.46 -14.17 -1.89
N PRO A 235 -14.78 -13.95 -1.63
CA PRO A 235 -15.23 -13.21 -0.45
C PRO A 235 -14.67 -13.72 0.88
N SER A 236 -14.45 -15.03 1.06
CA SER A 236 -13.83 -15.59 2.27
C SER A 236 -12.40 -15.12 2.51
N ASN A 237 -11.70 -14.67 1.45
CA ASN A 237 -10.36 -14.07 1.52
C ASN A 237 -10.40 -12.53 1.53
N SER A 238 -11.60 -11.92 1.44
CA SER A 238 -11.73 -10.46 1.31
C SER A 238 -11.73 -9.72 2.65
N TYR A 239 -11.25 -8.48 2.59
CA TYR A 239 -11.24 -7.47 3.65
C TYR A 239 -11.97 -6.23 3.13
N ILE A 240 -13.29 -6.19 3.32
CA ILE A 240 -14.14 -5.09 2.86
C ILE A 240 -14.15 -3.99 3.93
N TYR A 241 -13.98 -2.75 3.50
CA TYR A 241 -13.93 -1.57 4.34
C TYR A 241 -14.93 -0.52 3.90
N ILE A 242 -15.68 0.02 4.86
CA ILE A 242 -16.66 1.09 4.67
C ILE A 242 -16.42 2.17 5.73
N TYR A 243 -16.18 3.41 5.30
CA TYR A 243 -15.86 4.54 6.19
C TYR A 243 -16.68 5.78 5.84
N GLY A 244 -17.13 6.50 6.87
CA GLY A 244 -17.68 7.84 6.73
C GLY A 244 -19.17 7.96 7.09
N ASP A 245 -19.75 9.10 6.66
CA ASP A 245 -21.17 9.45 6.88
C ASP A 245 -22.04 8.85 5.78
N MET A 246 -22.68 7.73 6.06
CA MET A 246 -23.61 7.05 5.13
C MET A 246 -24.63 6.18 5.84
N ASP A 247 -25.66 5.75 5.09
CA ASP A 247 -26.54 4.67 5.52
C ASP A 247 -25.84 3.32 5.39
N VAL A 248 -25.29 2.84 6.51
CA VAL A 248 -24.53 1.58 6.57
C VAL A 248 -25.42 0.39 6.22
N ASN A 249 -26.70 0.40 6.64
CA ASN A 249 -27.62 -0.72 6.38
C ASN A 249 -27.88 -0.86 4.88
N GLU A 250 -28.12 0.25 4.18
CA GLU A 250 -28.29 0.24 2.72
C GLU A 250 -27.05 -0.35 2.02
N ARG A 251 -25.85 -0.02 2.49
CA ARG A 251 -24.60 -0.55 1.90
C ARG A 251 -24.43 -2.04 2.16
N LEU A 252 -24.70 -2.49 3.38
CA LEU A 252 -24.62 -3.92 3.74
C LEU A 252 -25.66 -4.76 2.99
N GLU A 253 -26.90 -4.27 2.86
CA GLU A 253 -27.95 -4.92 2.05
C GLU A 253 -27.58 -5.00 0.57
N TYR A 254 -26.95 -3.93 0.07
CA TYR A 254 -26.47 -3.88 -1.31
C TYR A 254 -25.37 -4.91 -1.57
N LEU A 255 -24.35 -4.95 -0.69
CA LEU A 255 -23.26 -5.93 -0.80
C LEU A 255 -23.75 -7.38 -0.71
N ASP A 256 -24.68 -7.68 0.22
CA ASP A 256 -25.28 -9.02 0.32
C ASP A 256 -26.00 -9.40 -0.96
N ARG A 257 -26.94 -8.55 -1.42
CA ARG A 257 -27.86 -8.86 -2.53
C ARG A 257 -27.15 -8.96 -3.87
N GLU A 258 -26.20 -8.04 -4.16
CA GLU A 258 -25.62 -7.91 -5.50
C GLU A 258 -24.38 -8.77 -5.69
N TYR A 259 -23.70 -9.17 -4.59
CA TYR A 259 -22.40 -9.83 -4.67
C TYR A 259 -22.22 -10.99 -3.69
N LEU A 260 -22.27 -10.73 -2.37
CA LEU A 260 -21.82 -11.71 -1.40
C LEU A 260 -22.69 -12.96 -1.30
N SER A 261 -23.99 -12.84 -1.61
CA SER A 261 -24.92 -13.97 -1.63
C SER A 261 -24.71 -14.94 -2.81
N ASP A 262 -23.89 -14.60 -3.79
CA ASP A 262 -23.56 -15.50 -4.90
C ASP A 262 -22.52 -16.56 -4.51
N PHE A 263 -21.80 -16.34 -3.38
CA PHE A 263 -20.72 -17.18 -2.94
C PHE A 263 -21.05 -17.96 -1.65
N ASP A 264 -20.55 -19.16 -1.55
CA ASP A 264 -20.53 -19.93 -0.30
C ASP A 264 -19.15 -19.76 0.38
N VAL A 265 -19.07 -20.02 1.71
CA VAL A 265 -17.80 -19.97 2.42
C VAL A 265 -16.78 -20.96 1.83
N SER A 266 -15.54 -20.51 1.71
CA SER A 266 -14.38 -21.28 1.21
C SER A 266 -13.27 -21.28 2.25
N ASP A 267 -12.36 -22.24 2.17
CA ASP A 267 -11.16 -22.37 3.01
C ASP A 267 -9.92 -21.68 2.41
N VAL A 268 -10.09 -20.85 1.38
CA VAL A 268 -9.00 -20.11 0.72
C VAL A 268 -8.15 -19.30 1.70
N ASP A 269 -8.73 -18.78 2.77
CA ASP A 269 -8.02 -18.01 3.79
C ASP A 269 -6.88 -18.81 4.46
N ILE A 270 -7.01 -20.13 4.54
CA ILE A 270 -5.95 -21.01 5.05
C ILE A 270 -4.78 -21.08 4.07
N HIS A 271 -5.06 -21.12 2.76
CA HIS A 271 -4.05 -21.18 1.70
C HIS A 271 -3.34 -19.83 1.50
N ALA A 272 -4.04 -18.73 1.79
CA ALA A 272 -3.49 -17.37 1.74
C ALA A 272 -2.74 -16.96 3.03
N ASN A 273 -2.48 -17.88 3.96
CA ASN A 273 -1.81 -17.56 5.21
C ASN A 273 -0.37 -17.07 4.98
N ILE A 274 -0.02 -15.98 5.67
CA ILE A 274 1.32 -15.39 5.63
C ILE A 274 2.13 -15.93 6.80
N GLU A 275 3.18 -16.68 6.49
CA GLU A 275 4.04 -17.28 7.48
C GLU A 275 5.12 -16.31 7.97
N ARG A 276 5.56 -16.53 9.20
CA ARG A 276 6.64 -15.77 9.81
C ARG A 276 8.00 -16.38 9.44
N GLN A 277 8.93 -15.57 8.95
CA GLN A 277 10.33 -15.96 8.78
C GLN A 277 10.97 -16.22 10.15
N ALA A 278 11.62 -17.36 10.29
CA ALA A 278 12.41 -17.65 11.49
C ALA A 278 13.64 -16.73 11.57
N ALA A 279 14.01 -16.36 12.80
CA ALA A 279 15.21 -15.55 13.01
C ALA A 279 16.48 -16.32 12.57
N PHE A 280 17.47 -15.58 12.11
CA PHE A 280 18.74 -16.16 11.67
C PHE A 280 19.69 -16.47 12.83
N ASP A 281 20.58 -17.44 12.64
CA ASP A 281 21.67 -17.73 13.58
C ASP A 281 22.75 -16.64 13.55
N LYS A 282 22.93 -15.96 12.41
CA LYS A 282 23.90 -14.87 12.19
C LYS A 282 23.39 -13.92 11.09
N PRO A 283 23.81 -12.65 11.10
CA PRO A 283 23.50 -11.72 10.02
C PRO A 283 23.99 -12.22 8.65
N VAL A 284 23.23 -11.89 7.60
CA VAL A 284 23.56 -12.16 6.20
C VAL A 284 24.34 -10.98 5.62
N TYR A 285 25.39 -11.26 4.84
CA TYR A 285 26.19 -10.25 4.13
C TYR A 285 26.16 -10.57 2.65
N GLU A 286 25.76 -9.60 1.82
CA GLU A 286 25.64 -9.77 0.39
C GLU A 286 26.26 -8.58 -0.37
N THR A 287 26.81 -8.87 -1.56
CA THR A 287 27.18 -7.86 -2.54
C THR A 287 26.44 -8.17 -3.83
N LYS A 288 25.69 -7.20 -4.33
CA LYS A 288 24.85 -7.31 -5.53
C LYS A 288 25.17 -6.18 -6.50
N PRO A 289 25.17 -6.44 -7.81
CA PRO A 289 25.37 -5.38 -8.80
C PRO A 289 24.06 -4.64 -9.11
N TYR A 290 24.21 -3.40 -9.58
CA TYR A 290 23.17 -2.67 -10.29
C TYR A 290 23.73 -1.95 -11.51
N ALA A 291 22.89 -1.72 -12.51
CA ALA A 291 23.32 -1.13 -13.77
C ALA A 291 23.57 0.37 -13.64
N ILE A 292 24.68 0.83 -14.22
CA ILE A 292 24.97 2.24 -14.45
C ILE A 292 25.43 2.45 -15.90
N THR A 293 25.34 3.71 -16.35
CA THR A 293 25.79 4.12 -17.68
C THR A 293 27.29 4.41 -17.70
N GLU A 294 27.93 4.37 -18.88
CA GLU A 294 29.41 4.54 -19.03
C GLU A 294 29.90 5.96 -18.67
N ASP A 295 29.01 6.94 -18.59
CA ASP A 295 29.28 8.32 -18.16
C ASP A 295 29.19 8.52 -16.65
N GLU A 296 28.68 7.55 -15.90
CA GLU A 296 28.66 7.54 -14.43
C GLU A 296 29.94 6.93 -13.85
N SER A 297 30.28 7.31 -12.62
CA SER A 297 31.47 6.79 -11.94
C SER A 297 31.17 5.48 -11.20
N LEU A 298 32.11 4.53 -11.23
CA LEU A 298 32.10 3.37 -10.33
C LEU A 298 32.52 3.73 -8.89
N GLU A 299 33.27 4.85 -8.72
CA GLU A 299 33.69 5.32 -7.41
C GLU A 299 32.60 6.19 -6.80
N ASP A 300 32.40 6.08 -5.48
CA ASP A 300 31.43 6.83 -4.71
C ASP A 300 29.99 6.68 -5.23
N ASN A 301 29.62 5.49 -5.71
CA ASN A 301 28.30 5.19 -6.26
C ASN A 301 27.74 3.85 -5.72
N THR A 302 28.31 3.33 -4.64
CA THR A 302 27.80 2.14 -3.93
C THR A 302 26.76 2.54 -2.90
N TYR A 303 25.70 1.76 -2.80
CA TYR A 303 24.73 1.83 -1.70
C TYR A 303 25.10 0.78 -0.66
N LEU A 304 25.24 1.20 0.59
CA LEU A 304 25.42 0.29 1.73
C LEU A 304 24.14 0.31 2.56
N SER A 305 23.56 -0.84 2.83
CA SER A 305 22.36 -0.93 3.67
C SER A 305 22.54 -1.88 4.85
N TYR A 306 22.00 -1.46 6.00
CA TYR A 306 21.88 -2.24 7.21
C TYR A 306 20.39 -2.45 7.47
N ASN A 307 19.91 -3.68 7.35
CA ASN A 307 18.50 -4.04 7.38
C ASN A 307 18.23 -4.99 8.55
N ALA A 308 17.20 -4.72 9.34
CA ALA A 308 16.84 -5.52 10.50
C ALA A 308 15.33 -5.78 10.55
N VAL A 309 14.93 -7.01 10.81
CA VAL A 309 13.52 -7.37 11.05
C VAL A 309 13.13 -7.00 12.48
N ILE A 310 12.02 -6.27 12.62
CA ILE A 310 11.56 -5.70 13.89
C ILE A 310 10.27 -6.39 14.34
N GLY A 311 10.39 -7.48 15.05
CA GLY A 311 9.25 -8.17 15.65
C GLY A 311 8.14 -8.52 14.65
N THR A 312 6.91 -8.13 14.97
CA THR A 312 5.74 -8.28 14.09
C THR A 312 4.87 -7.02 14.14
N SER A 313 4.17 -6.73 13.05
CA SER A 313 3.27 -5.59 12.93
C SER A 313 2.07 -5.64 13.89
N VAL A 314 1.74 -6.80 14.46
CA VAL A 314 0.67 -6.96 15.45
C VAL A 314 1.06 -6.56 16.89
N ASP A 315 2.28 -6.07 17.10
CA ASP A 315 2.73 -5.39 18.32
C ASP A 315 2.68 -3.86 18.13
N ALA A 316 1.55 -3.27 18.48
CA ALA A 316 1.30 -1.83 18.29
C ALA A 316 2.34 -0.92 18.97
N LYS A 317 2.84 -1.32 20.15
CA LYS A 317 3.82 -0.54 20.89
C LYS A 317 5.18 -0.55 20.21
N LEU A 318 5.64 -1.73 19.79
CA LEU A 318 6.90 -1.90 19.06
C LEU A 318 6.85 -1.18 17.71
N TYR A 319 5.76 -1.34 16.98
CA TYR A 319 5.48 -0.67 15.71
C TYR A 319 5.66 0.84 15.80
N LEU A 320 5.01 1.48 16.77
CA LEU A 320 5.08 2.93 16.96
C LEU A 320 6.43 3.37 17.56
N ALA A 321 7.01 2.57 18.46
CA ALA A 321 8.29 2.88 19.09
C ALA A 321 9.44 2.93 18.08
N PHE A 322 9.42 2.07 17.05
CA PHE A 322 10.44 2.09 16.01
C PHE A 322 10.30 3.28 15.06
N GLN A 323 9.11 3.80 14.80
CA GLN A 323 8.94 5.07 14.10
C GLN A 323 9.59 6.23 14.88
N ILE A 324 9.39 6.25 16.21
CA ILE A 324 10.00 7.26 17.08
C ILE A 324 11.53 7.08 17.15
N LEU A 325 12.02 5.84 17.18
CA LEU A 325 13.45 5.55 17.13
C LEU A 325 14.08 6.01 15.82
N ASP A 326 13.45 5.74 14.70
CA ASP A 326 13.92 6.19 13.39
C ASP A 326 14.07 7.71 13.33
N TYR A 327 13.07 8.44 13.83
CA TYR A 327 13.15 9.89 14.00
C TYR A 327 14.39 10.32 14.79
N ALA A 328 14.67 9.64 15.88
CA ALA A 328 15.76 9.99 16.80
C ALA A 328 17.15 9.56 16.30
N LEU A 329 17.23 8.47 15.52
CA LEU A 329 18.51 7.88 15.10
C LEU A 329 18.99 8.42 13.75
N VAL A 330 18.08 8.70 12.79
CA VAL A 330 18.45 9.00 11.40
C VAL A 330 17.71 10.20 10.81
N MET A 331 16.38 10.34 11.02
CA MET A 331 15.58 11.31 10.28
C MET A 331 15.89 12.77 10.59
N THR A 332 16.19 13.11 11.84
CA THR A 332 16.38 14.51 12.23
C THR A 332 17.76 15.04 11.83
N PRO A 333 17.88 16.35 11.55
CA PRO A 333 19.20 16.96 11.36
C PRO A 333 20.10 16.75 12.59
N GLY A 334 21.32 16.22 12.36
CA GLY A 334 22.25 15.90 13.45
C GLY A 334 21.90 14.64 14.24
N ALA A 335 20.99 13.81 13.73
CA ALA A 335 20.70 12.50 14.32
C ALA A 335 21.97 11.64 14.42
N PRO A 336 22.17 10.93 15.54
CA PRO A 336 23.49 10.38 15.90
C PRO A 336 24.03 9.37 14.88
N VAL A 337 23.22 8.48 14.34
CA VAL A 337 23.68 7.49 13.36
C VAL A 337 23.98 8.15 12.01
N LYS A 338 23.08 9.00 11.53
CA LYS A 338 23.31 9.76 10.30
C LYS A 338 24.57 10.60 10.41
N GLN A 339 24.72 11.36 11.49
CA GLN A 339 25.87 12.25 11.68
C GLN A 339 27.18 11.46 11.78
N ALA A 340 27.19 10.33 12.51
CA ALA A 340 28.38 9.50 12.66
C ALA A 340 28.85 8.93 11.31
N LEU A 341 27.95 8.48 10.44
CA LEU A 341 28.27 7.99 9.10
C LEU A 341 28.84 9.09 8.20
N LEU A 342 28.24 10.30 8.25
CA LEU A 342 28.73 11.47 7.52
C LEU A 342 30.10 11.93 8.01
N ASP A 343 30.29 12.04 9.33
CA ASP A 343 31.57 12.46 9.94
C ASP A 343 32.71 11.44 9.70
N ALA A 344 32.35 10.16 9.60
CA ALA A 344 33.28 9.11 9.25
C ALA A 344 33.65 9.15 7.74
N GLY A 345 32.99 9.95 6.93
CA GLY A 345 33.22 10.04 5.49
C GLY A 345 32.86 8.76 4.73
N ILE A 346 31.93 7.96 5.26
CA ILE A 346 31.46 6.73 4.62
C ILE A 346 30.57 7.05 3.43
N SER A 347 29.79 8.12 3.54
CA SER A 347 28.79 8.50 2.54
C SER A 347 28.53 10.00 2.62
N THR A 348 27.99 10.56 1.55
CA THR A 348 27.52 11.96 1.50
C THR A 348 26.01 12.09 1.73
N ASP A 349 25.27 10.99 1.67
CA ASP A 349 23.83 10.95 1.90
C ASP A 349 23.43 9.67 2.65
N VAL A 350 22.70 9.86 3.75
CA VAL A 350 22.21 8.78 4.62
C VAL A 350 20.73 8.98 4.87
N TYR A 351 19.93 7.94 4.63
CA TYR A 351 18.51 7.89 4.96
C TYR A 351 18.14 6.58 5.63
N SER A 352 16.94 6.51 6.14
CA SER A 352 16.34 5.31 6.73
C SER A 352 14.96 5.06 6.16
N SER A 353 14.51 3.82 6.24
CA SER A 353 13.12 3.43 5.99
C SER A 353 12.66 2.47 7.08
N TYR A 354 11.39 2.56 7.43
CA TYR A 354 10.73 1.58 8.28
C TYR A 354 9.48 1.07 7.55
N GLU A 355 9.66 -0.09 6.88
CA GLU A 355 8.59 -0.72 6.12
C GLU A 355 7.69 -1.52 7.09
N THR A 356 6.44 -1.07 7.21
CA THR A 356 5.48 -1.58 8.18
C THR A 356 4.35 -2.39 7.57
N SER A 357 4.18 -2.34 6.24
CA SER A 357 3.09 -2.99 5.52
C SER A 357 3.26 -4.51 5.36
N LEU A 358 4.19 -5.11 6.13
CA LEU A 358 4.54 -6.51 6.17
C LEU A 358 4.18 -7.13 7.53
N TYR A 359 4.02 -8.47 7.57
CA TYR A 359 3.83 -9.17 8.84
C TYR A 359 4.99 -8.94 9.82
N GLN A 360 6.23 -8.91 9.30
CA GLN A 360 7.43 -8.61 10.08
C GLN A 360 8.05 -7.33 9.51
N PRO A 361 7.84 -6.17 10.16
CA PRO A 361 8.39 -4.90 9.71
C PRO A 361 9.91 -4.93 9.55
N VAL A 362 10.40 -4.16 8.57
CA VAL A 362 11.84 -4.05 8.27
C VAL A 362 12.31 -2.61 8.52
N TYR A 363 13.34 -2.47 9.32
CA TYR A 363 14.04 -1.20 9.52
C TYR A 363 15.35 -1.20 8.76
N SER A 364 15.56 -0.21 7.90
CA SER A 364 16.74 -0.07 7.06
C SER A 364 17.44 1.26 7.28
N ILE A 365 18.79 1.23 7.33
CA ILE A 365 19.66 2.41 7.29
C ILE A 365 20.48 2.29 6.02
N VAL A 366 20.39 3.29 5.14
CA VAL A 366 21.04 3.28 3.83
C VAL A 366 22.00 4.46 3.70
N ALA A 367 23.23 4.17 3.29
CA ALA A 367 24.26 5.14 2.92
C ALA A 367 24.46 5.10 1.41
N LYS A 368 24.12 6.19 0.71
CA LYS A 368 24.32 6.38 -0.73
C LYS A 368 25.67 7.04 -1.00
N ASN A 369 26.13 6.94 -2.24
CA ASN A 369 27.37 7.54 -2.69
C ASN A 369 28.58 7.10 -1.85
N SER A 370 28.68 5.79 -1.59
CA SER A 370 29.73 5.14 -0.82
C SER A 370 30.59 4.23 -1.72
N ASN A 371 31.47 3.45 -1.11
CA ASN A 371 32.30 2.43 -1.74
C ASN A 371 32.11 1.07 -1.07
N SER A 372 32.16 -0.01 -1.83
CA SER A 372 32.01 -1.38 -1.29
C SER A 372 33.07 -1.74 -0.23
N LYS A 373 34.24 -1.10 -0.26
CA LYS A 373 35.30 -1.26 0.74
C LYS A 373 34.94 -0.72 2.12
N GLU A 374 33.94 0.16 2.20
CA GLU A 374 33.46 0.78 3.43
C GLU A 374 32.44 -0.09 4.18
N GLN A 375 32.03 -1.25 3.67
CA GLN A 375 30.98 -2.08 4.28
C GLN A 375 31.25 -2.41 5.74
N ASP A 376 32.44 -2.93 6.08
CA ASP A 376 32.79 -3.28 7.45
C ASP A 376 32.82 -2.05 8.37
N ARG A 377 33.32 -0.93 7.85
CA ARG A 377 33.39 0.33 8.56
C ARG A 377 32.01 0.95 8.76
N PHE A 378 31.13 0.85 7.76
CA PHE A 378 29.73 1.25 7.84
C PHE A 378 29.01 0.53 8.98
N VAL A 379 29.13 -0.80 9.06
CA VAL A 379 28.55 -1.61 10.13
C VAL A 379 29.17 -1.26 11.49
N SER A 380 30.50 -1.09 11.55
CA SER A 380 31.18 -0.73 12.82
C SER A 380 30.71 0.63 13.34
N VAL A 381 30.64 1.66 12.50
CA VAL A 381 30.19 3.01 12.91
C VAL A 381 28.74 2.99 13.39
N ILE A 382 27.85 2.23 12.75
CA ILE A 382 26.47 2.05 13.22
C ILE A 382 26.48 1.39 14.60
N ASN A 383 27.13 0.23 14.75
CA ASN A 383 27.14 -0.52 15.99
C ASN A 383 27.79 0.27 17.14
N ASP A 384 28.95 0.90 16.92
CA ASP A 384 29.64 1.73 17.92
C ASP A 384 28.76 2.90 18.40
N THR A 385 28.00 3.50 17.45
CA THR A 385 27.07 4.59 17.76
C THR A 385 25.89 4.08 18.58
N LEU A 386 25.29 2.95 18.18
CA LEU A 386 24.18 2.34 18.89
C LEU A 386 24.59 1.85 20.29
N GLU A 387 25.77 1.21 20.45
CA GLU A 387 26.33 0.81 21.74
C GLU A 387 26.54 2.01 22.67
N LYS A 388 27.03 3.11 22.10
CA LYS A 388 27.20 4.36 22.87
C LYS A 388 25.85 4.89 23.33
N LEU A 389 24.82 4.90 22.48
CA LEU A 389 23.46 5.33 22.85
C LEU A 389 22.85 4.43 23.93
N VAL A 390 23.06 3.11 23.85
CA VAL A 390 22.60 2.17 24.89
C VAL A 390 23.29 2.42 26.22
N LYS A 391 24.60 2.74 26.19
CA LYS A 391 25.39 2.98 27.40
C LYS A 391 25.15 4.33 28.04
N ASP A 392 25.16 5.39 27.25
CA ASP A 392 25.15 6.79 27.70
C ASP A 392 23.72 7.37 27.78
N GLY A 393 22.73 6.67 27.17
CA GLY A 393 21.35 7.10 27.02
C GLY A 393 21.13 7.93 25.74
N ILE A 394 19.91 7.86 25.21
CA ILE A 394 19.45 8.74 24.13
C ILE A 394 19.05 10.08 24.77
N ASN A 395 19.26 11.18 24.05
CA ASN A 395 18.81 12.48 24.52
C ASN A 395 17.28 12.49 24.69
N GLU A 396 16.81 12.65 25.94
CA GLU A 396 15.38 12.63 26.29
C GLU A 396 14.57 13.60 25.44
N ARG A 397 15.09 14.79 25.14
CA ARG A 397 14.41 15.80 24.31
C ARG A 397 14.21 15.33 22.88
N THR A 398 15.14 14.53 22.35
CA THR A 398 15.02 13.97 20.99
C THR A 398 13.91 12.93 20.93
N ILE A 399 13.81 12.05 21.93
CA ILE A 399 12.72 11.08 22.04
C ILE A 399 11.37 11.79 22.25
N GLU A 400 11.32 12.78 23.17
CA GLU A 400 10.11 13.58 23.37
C GLU A 400 9.68 14.31 22.08
N ALA A 401 10.63 14.83 21.31
CA ALA A 401 10.35 15.46 20.02
C ALA A 401 9.80 14.45 18.99
N GLY A 402 10.36 13.24 18.93
CA GLY A 402 9.87 12.16 18.07
C GLY A 402 8.45 11.73 18.45
N ILE A 403 8.19 11.52 19.74
CA ILE A 403 6.84 11.21 20.24
C ILE A 403 5.86 12.33 19.85
N ASN A 404 6.21 13.59 20.13
CA ASN A 404 5.35 14.74 19.80
C ASN A 404 5.12 14.86 18.28
N TYR A 405 6.12 14.59 17.46
CA TYR A 405 6.02 14.65 16.00
C TYR A 405 5.02 13.61 15.48
N TYR A 406 5.16 12.35 15.91
CA TYR A 406 4.25 11.28 15.45
C TYR A 406 2.87 11.41 16.08
N GLU A 407 2.75 11.77 17.35
CA GLU A 407 1.46 12.05 17.98
C GLU A 407 0.75 13.23 17.32
N PHE A 408 1.51 14.27 16.91
CA PHE A 408 0.94 15.40 16.18
C PHE A 408 0.36 14.92 14.83
N LYS A 409 1.13 14.19 14.02
CA LYS A 409 0.67 13.64 12.75
C LYS A 409 -0.56 12.72 12.93
N TYR A 410 -0.50 11.84 13.90
CA TYR A 410 -1.59 10.93 14.23
C TYR A 410 -2.88 11.68 14.57
N ARG A 411 -2.79 12.68 15.47
CA ARG A 411 -3.96 13.47 15.89
C ARG A 411 -4.47 14.43 14.83
N GLU A 412 -3.60 14.99 14.02
CA GLU A 412 -3.98 15.86 12.90
C GLU A 412 -4.67 15.07 11.80
N ALA A 413 -4.17 13.88 11.53
CA ALA A 413 -4.64 13.00 10.46
C ALA A 413 -4.79 13.73 9.12
N ASP A 414 -3.82 14.63 8.84
CA ASP A 414 -3.68 15.32 7.56
C ASP A 414 -2.72 14.54 6.67
N TYR A 415 -3.25 13.91 5.67
CA TYR A 415 -2.52 13.08 4.71
C TYR A 415 -2.42 13.75 3.32
N GLY A 416 -2.58 15.08 3.27
CA GLY A 416 -2.50 15.86 2.02
C GLY A 416 -3.61 15.48 1.04
N PRO A 417 -3.29 14.97 -0.15
CA PRO A 417 -4.29 14.63 -1.16
C PRO A 417 -5.04 13.32 -0.88
N TYR A 418 -4.59 12.52 0.09
CA TYR A 418 -5.19 11.22 0.37
C TYR A 418 -6.37 11.34 1.35
N PRO A 419 -7.53 10.72 1.05
CA PRO A 419 -8.64 10.63 2.00
C PRO A 419 -8.20 10.03 3.33
N LYS A 420 -8.61 10.64 4.43
CA LYS A 420 -8.28 10.18 5.77
C LYS A 420 -8.73 8.74 6.03
N GLY A 421 -9.94 8.40 5.60
CA GLY A 421 -10.47 7.04 5.73
C GLY A 421 -9.64 5.99 4.97
N LEU A 422 -9.05 6.35 3.82
CA LEU A 422 -8.13 5.47 3.09
C LEU A 422 -6.89 5.16 3.91
N MET A 423 -6.27 6.18 4.51
CA MET A 423 -5.06 5.99 5.31
C MET A 423 -5.32 5.15 6.55
N TYR A 424 -6.51 5.30 7.16
CA TYR A 424 -6.92 4.41 8.25
C TYR A 424 -7.06 2.96 7.79
N TYR A 425 -7.65 2.72 6.60
CA TYR A 425 -7.74 1.37 6.04
C TYR A 425 -6.38 0.73 5.83
N LEU A 426 -5.47 1.43 5.16
CA LEU A 426 -4.13 0.91 4.89
C LEU A 426 -3.38 0.61 6.20
N THR A 427 -3.46 1.52 7.17
CA THR A 427 -2.85 1.32 8.50
C THR A 427 -3.50 0.15 9.28
N MET A 428 -4.81 -0.05 9.15
CA MET A 428 -5.48 -1.20 9.74
C MET A 428 -5.00 -2.52 9.15
N MET A 429 -4.76 -2.56 7.84
CA MET A 429 -4.29 -3.77 7.16
C MET A 429 -2.93 -4.25 7.68
N ASP A 430 -2.10 -3.38 8.26
CA ASP A 430 -0.82 -3.75 8.87
C ASP A 430 -0.95 -4.66 10.10
N SER A 431 -2.14 -4.78 10.67
CA SER A 431 -2.43 -5.72 11.76
C SER A 431 -3.59 -6.67 11.44
N TRP A 432 -4.67 -6.18 10.88
CA TRP A 432 -5.89 -6.94 10.64
C TRP A 432 -5.68 -8.11 9.65
N LEU A 433 -4.77 -7.93 8.68
CA LEU A 433 -4.41 -8.97 7.73
C LEU A 433 -3.81 -10.22 8.40
N TYR A 434 -3.11 -10.04 9.52
CA TYR A 434 -2.34 -11.09 10.21
C TYR A 434 -3.00 -11.57 11.52
N ASP A 435 -3.82 -10.72 12.16
CA ASP A 435 -4.56 -11.05 13.37
C ASP A 435 -5.95 -10.37 13.35
N GLU A 436 -6.98 -11.15 13.02
CA GLU A 436 -8.36 -10.65 12.91
C GLU A 436 -8.90 -10.05 14.21
N THR A 437 -8.28 -10.35 15.35
CA THR A 437 -8.69 -9.80 16.66
C THR A 437 -8.11 -8.42 16.93
N LYS A 438 -7.22 -7.91 16.05
CA LYS A 438 -6.47 -6.66 16.23
C LYS A 438 -6.63 -5.66 15.09
N PRO A 439 -7.86 -5.36 14.62
CA PRO A 439 -8.06 -4.50 13.46
C PRO A 439 -7.71 -3.03 13.73
N PHE A 440 -7.93 -2.53 14.95
CA PHE A 440 -7.89 -1.11 15.27
C PHE A 440 -6.62 -0.66 16.01
N ILE A 441 -5.70 -1.57 16.33
CA ILE A 441 -4.56 -1.28 17.23
C ILE A 441 -3.63 -0.16 16.76
N HIS A 442 -3.58 0.13 15.46
CA HIS A 442 -2.75 1.19 14.90
C HIS A 442 -3.51 2.51 14.68
N ILE A 443 -4.85 2.46 14.60
CA ILE A 443 -5.67 3.66 14.43
C ILE A 443 -6.29 4.15 15.76
N GLU A 444 -6.25 3.35 16.83
CA GLU A 444 -6.54 3.69 18.22
C GLU A 444 -5.24 3.67 19.04
N ALA A 445 -4.30 4.56 18.72
CA ALA A 445 -2.95 4.55 19.27
C ALA A 445 -2.71 5.56 20.41
N GLY A 446 -3.74 6.30 20.86
CA GLY A 446 -3.63 7.32 21.90
C GLY A 446 -3.05 6.78 23.20
N ASP A 447 -3.54 5.63 23.67
CA ASP A 447 -3.03 4.97 24.87
C ASP A 447 -1.58 4.48 24.70
N THR A 448 -1.20 4.06 23.47
CA THR A 448 0.16 3.65 23.13
C THR A 448 1.13 4.83 23.20
N PHE A 449 0.74 6.01 22.69
CA PHE A 449 1.53 7.24 22.84
C PHE A 449 1.74 7.60 24.30
N ASP A 450 0.68 7.51 25.13
CA ASP A 450 0.78 7.81 26.57
C ASP A 450 1.68 6.82 27.31
N GLU A 451 1.68 5.55 26.92
CA GLU A 451 2.61 4.56 27.44
C GLU A 451 4.05 4.85 27.03
N LEU A 452 4.30 5.19 25.76
CA LEU A 452 5.62 5.54 25.26
C LEU A 452 6.19 6.80 25.92
N LYS A 453 5.37 7.82 26.19
CA LYS A 453 5.78 9.00 26.98
C LYS A 453 6.26 8.62 28.38
N LYS A 454 5.56 7.71 29.08
CA LYS A 454 5.97 7.21 30.41
C LYS A 454 7.27 6.42 30.32
N ASN A 455 7.47 5.67 29.27
CA ASN A 455 8.63 4.82 29.04
C ASN A 455 9.86 5.57 28.50
N ALA A 456 9.69 6.76 27.96
CA ALA A 456 10.77 7.56 27.36
C ALA A 456 11.95 7.83 28.33
N ARG A 457 11.69 7.86 29.65
CA ARG A 457 12.68 8.14 30.69
C ARG A 457 13.18 6.91 31.44
N ASN A 458 12.77 5.70 31.03
CA ASN A 458 13.05 4.46 31.75
C ASN A 458 13.99 3.51 30.99
N GLY A 459 14.75 4.01 30.01
CA GLY A 459 15.66 3.20 29.20
C GLY A 459 14.96 2.23 28.23
N TYR A 460 13.70 2.46 27.93
CA TYR A 460 12.91 1.60 27.04
C TYR A 460 13.43 1.62 25.60
N PHE A 461 13.73 2.81 25.07
CA PHE A 461 14.23 2.96 23.71
C PHE A 461 15.65 2.41 23.54
N GLU A 462 16.50 2.58 24.56
CA GLU A 462 17.83 1.97 24.62
C GLU A 462 17.74 0.44 24.64
N LYS A 463 16.76 -0.11 25.36
CA LYS A 463 16.50 -1.55 25.34
C LYS A 463 16.11 -2.03 23.96
N LEU A 464 15.25 -1.29 23.23
CA LEU A 464 14.86 -1.64 21.86
C LEU A 464 16.04 -1.61 20.89
N ILE A 465 16.92 -0.59 20.99
CA ILE A 465 18.17 -0.56 20.22
C ILE A 465 19.00 -1.82 20.48
N LYS A 466 19.17 -2.17 21.75
CA LYS A 466 19.95 -3.36 22.11
C LYS A 466 19.33 -4.64 21.56
N GLU A 467 18.02 -4.83 21.77
CA GLU A 467 17.31 -6.07 21.43
C GLU A 467 17.15 -6.26 19.93
N TYR A 468 16.76 -5.19 19.19
CA TYR A 468 16.38 -5.30 17.78
C TYR A 468 17.45 -4.85 16.79
N LEU A 469 18.40 -4.03 17.19
CA LEU A 469 19.48 -3.58 16.31
C LEU A 469 20.84 -4.18 16.63
N LEU A 470 21.23 -4.31 17.90
CA LEU A 470 22.54 -4.87 18.28
C LEU A 470 22.50 -6.40 18.39
N ASP A 471 21.67 -6.93 19.29
CA ASP A 471 21.63 -8.37 19.62
C ASP A 471 20.80 -9.20 18.62
N ASN A 472 20.03 -8.57 17.75
CA ASN A 472 19.23 -9.24 16.73
C ASN A 472 20.13 -9.80 15.61
N ASN A 473 19.97 -11.08 15.28
CA ASN A 473 20.66 -11.74 14.17
C ASN A 473 19.84 -11.76 12.88
N HIS A 474 18.53 -11.46 12.93
CA HIS A 474 17.68 -11.39 11.76
C HIS A 474 17.93 -10.06 11.03
N LYS A 475 19.11 -9.98 10.44
CA LYS A 475 19.65 -8.81 9.74
C LYS A 475 20.31 -9.20 8.43
N SER A 476 20.28 -8.26 7.49
CA SER A 476 21.11 -8.32 6.27
C SER A 476 21.89 -7.03 6.06
N ILE A 477 23.12 -7.18 5.61
CA ILE A 477 24.01 -6.10 5.24
C ILE A 477 24.28 -6.24 3.73
N ILE A 478 23.85 -5.25 2.95
CA ILE A 478 23.94 -5.32 1.49
C ILE A 478 24.85 -4.20 1.00
N SER A 479 25.80 -4.57 0.12
CA SER A 479 26.53 -3.64 -0.73
C SER A 479 25.97 -3.76 -2.13
N LEU A 480 25.22 -2.75 -2.58
CA LEU A 480 24.72 -2.66 -3.94
C LEU A 480 25.74 -1.86 -4.74
N VAL A 481 26.49 -2.53 -5.63
CA VAL A 481 27.64 -1.98 -6.33
C VAL A 481 27.32 -1.62 -7.78
N PRO A 482 27.79 -0.48 -8.29
CA PRO A 482 27.58 -0.10 -9.68
C PRO A 482 28.37 -1.01 -10.63
N GLU A 483 27.76 -1.38 -11.74
CA GLU A 483 28.37 -2.21 -12.77
C GLU A 483 28.02 -1.72 -14.17
N TYR A 484 29.06 -1.55 -15.02
CA TYR A 484 28.87 -1.18 -16.42
C TYR A 484 28.42 -2.37 -17.27
N GLY A 485 27.53 -2.08 -18.21
CA GLY A 485 27.12 -3.04 -19.24
C GLY A 485 26.10 -4.06 -18.77
N LEU A 486 25.71 -4.06 -17.50
CA LEU A 486 24.73 -5.01 -16.95
C LEU A 486 23.38 -4.94 -17.68
N GLU A 487 22.91 -3.73 -18.01
CA GLU A 487 21.68 -3.56 -18.78
C GLU A 487 21.81 -4.13 -20.19
N LYS A 488 22.92 -3.81 -20.88
CA LYS A 488 23.20 -4.38 -22.22
C LYS A 488 23.31 -5.90 -22.20
N GLU A 489 23.88 -6.48 -21.13
CA GLU A 489 23.96 -7.93 -20.97
C GLU A 489 22.57 -8.56 -20.79
N LYS A 490 21.69 -7.93 -20.01
CA LYS A 490 20.30 -8.37 -19.85
C LYS A 490 19.52 -8.27 -21.16
N GLU A 491 19.62 -7.14 -21.85
CA GLU A 491 19.01 -6.94 -23.18
C GLU A 491 19.49 -7.97 -24.21
N GLN A 492 20.79 -8.26 -24.22
CA GLN A 492 21.35 -9.25 -25.14
C GLN A 492 20.86 -10.67 -24.82
N LYS A 493 20.78 -11.05 -23.53
CA LYS A 493 20.21 -12.33 -23.11
C LYS A 493 18.74 -12.47 -23.49
N GLU A 494 17.96 -11.40 -23.34
CA GLU A 494 16.57 -11.36 -23.76
C GLU A 494 16.46 -11.54 -25.29
N ALA A 495 17.26 -10.78 -26.05
CA ALA A 495 17.28 -10.86 -27.51
C ALA A 495 17.71 -12.26 -28.00
N ASP A 496 18.75 -12.85 -27.41
CA ASP A 496 19.23 -14.20 -27.77
C ASP A 496 18.16 -15.26 -27.49
N LYS A 497 17.48 -15.18 -26.32
CA LYS A 497 16.36 -16.07 -25.96
C LYS A 497 15.20 -15.96 -26.96
N LEU A 498 14.83 -14.74 -27.34
CA LEU A 498 13.76 -14.50 -28.32
C LEU A 498 14.16 -14.95 -29.73
N ALA A 499 15.41 -14.76 -30.13
CA ALA A 499 15.93 -15.25 -31.42
C ALA A 499 15.96 -16.78 -31.46
N GLU A 500 16.37 -17.45 -30.38
CA GLU A 500 16.29 -18.89 -30.23
C GLU A 500 14.85 -19.37 -30.38
N TYR A 501 13.91 -18.77 -29.63
CA TYR A 501 12.47 -19.08 -29.72
C TYR A 501 11.96 -18.90 -31.15
N LYS A 502 12.26 -17.77 -31.82
CA LYS A 502 11.89 -17.52 -33.20
C LYS A 502 12.38 -18.62 -34.14
N SER A 503 13.60 -19.11 -33.94
CA SER A 503 14.21 -20.16 -34.75
C SER A 503 13.50 -21.52 -34.63
N THR A 504 12.72 -21.74 -33.58
CA THR A 504 11.93 -22.96 -33.38
C THR A 504 10.58 -22.91 -34.09
N LEU A 505 10.12 -21.74 -34.48
CA LEU A 505 8.80 -21.54 -35.09
C LEU A 505 8.82 -21.85 -36.59
N THR A 506 7.76 -22.48 -37.07
CA THR A 506 7.48 -22.64 -38.50
C THR A 506 6.98 -21.34 -39.12
N ASN A 507 6.99 -21.25 -40.44
CA ASN A 507 6.43 -20.08 -41.14
C ASN A 507 4.95 -19.82 -40.79
N ASP A 508 4.18 -20.89 -40.67
CA ASP A 508 2.74 -20.77 -40.31
C ASP A 508 2.57 -20.23 -38.89
N GLU A 509 3.43 -20.63 -37.94
CA GLU A 509 3.42 -20.11 -36.55
C GLU A 509 3.89 -18.64 -36.48
N LEU A 510 4.86 -18.24 -37.31
CA LEU A 510 5.27 -16.83 -37.44
C LEU A 510 4.14 -15.96 -38.02
N GLU A 511 3.45 -16.42 -39.07
CA GLU A 511 2.29 -15.72 -39.63
C GLU A 511 1.16 -15.61 -38.60
N GLU A 512 0.90 -16.66 -37.83
CA GLU A 512 -0.09 -16.63 -36.75
C GLU A 512 0.30 -15.64 -35.64
N LEU A 513 1.59 -15.53 -35.29
CA LEU A 513 2.08 -14.56 -34.30
C LEU A 513 1.90 -13.11 -34.79
N VAL A 514 2.26 -12.83 -36.06
CA VAL A 514 2.01 -11.54 -36.71
C VAL A 514 0.52 -11.18 -36.69
N LYS A 515 -0.32 -12.17 -37.01
CA LYS A 515 -1.77 -11.98 -36.98
C LYS A 515 -2.28 -11.65 -35.57
N LYS A 516 -1.86 -12.39 -34.55
CA LYS A 516 -2.20 -12.13 -33.14
C LYS A 516 -1.75 -10.75 -32.67
N THR A 517 -0.53 -10.34 -33.04
CA THR A 517 -0.03 -8.98 -32.76
C THR A 517 -0.95 -7.92 -33.37
N LYS A 518 -1.35 -8.12 -34.61
CA LYS A 518 -2.27 -7.19 -35.31
C LYS A 518 -3.65 -7.17 -34.66
N GLU A 519 -4.22 -8.33 -34.34
CA GLU A 519 -5.51 -8.45 -33.68
C GLU A 519 -5.51 -7.77 -32.31
N LEU A 520 -4.43 -7.92 -31.52
CA LEU A 520 -4.29 -7.24 -30.24
C LEU A 520 -4.20 -5.71 -30.41
N LYS A 521 -3.42 -5.21 -31.37
CA LYS A 521 -3.35 -3.77 -31.67
C LYS A 521 -4.73 -3.24 -32.12
N GLU A 522 -5.45 -3.99 -32.94
CA GLU A 522 -6.79 -3.65 -33.37
C GLU A 522 -7.79 -3.65 -32.19
N TYR A 523 -7.66 -4.61 -31.26
CA TYR A 523 -8.40 -4.60 -29.99
C TYR A 523 -8.06 -3.36 -29.16
N GLN A 524 -6.80 -2.99 -29.00
CA GLN A 524 -6.38 -1.82 -28.22
C GLN A 524 -6.91 -0.51 -28.81
N ASP A 525 -6.82 -0.34 -30.13
CA ASP A 525 -7.23 0.87 -30.85
C ASP A 525 -8.76 1.02 -30.99
N THR A 526 -9.51 -0.08 -30.93
CA THR A 526 -10.97 -0.06 -31.06
C THR A 526 -11.63 0.50 -29.81
N PRO A 527 -12.34 1.63 -29.85
CA PRO A 527 -13.02 2.17 -28.68
C PRO A 527 -14.16 1.26 -28.20
N SER A 528 -14.53 1.36 -26.95
CA SER A 528 -15.73 0.69 -26.42
C SER A 528 -16.98 1.16 -27.15
N SER A 529 -17.98 0.26 -27.30
CA SER A 529 -19.24 0.60 -27.96
C SER A 529 -20.01 1.66 -27.18
N GLN A 530 -20.83 2.46 -27.88
CA GLN A 530 -21.67 3.45 -27.18
C GLN A 530 -22.65 2.79 -26.21
N GLU A 531 -23.15 1.60 -26.52
CA GLU A 531 -24.02 0.80 -25.66
C GLU A 531 -23.33 0.40 -24.36
N ASP A 532 -22.04 0.04 -24.42
CA ASP A 532 -21.27 -0.32 -23.23
C ASP A 532 -20.91 0.91 -22.41
N LEU A 533 -20.54 2.02 -23.05
CA LEU A 533 -20.26 3.28 -22.38
C LEU A 533 -21.47 3.80 -21.60
N GLU A 534 -22.69 3.61 -22.12
CA GLU A 534 -23.94 4.00 -21.45
C GLU A 534 -24.27 3.17 -20.20
N LYS A 535 -23.59 2.03 -19.99
CA LYS A 535 -23.73 1.22 -18.77
C LYS A 535 -22.96 1.81 -17.59
N ILE A 536 -21.92 2.62 -17.84
CA ILE A 536 -21.14 3.25 -16.76
C ILE A 536 -22.03 4.27 -16.03
N PRO A 537 -22.17 4.15 -14.69
CA PRO A 537 -23.01 5.05 -13.93
C PRO A 537 -22.35 6.44 -13.81
N ILE A 538 -22.86 7.38 -14.57
CA ILE A 538 -22.40 8.78 -14.57
C ILE A 538 -23.37 9.63 -13.73
N LEU A 539 -22.81 10.61 -13.00
CA LEU A 539 -23.60 11.57 -12.24
C LEU A 539 -24.43 12.49 -13.14
N GLU A 540 -25.66 12.73 -12.73
CA GLU A 540 -26.51 13.77 -13.30
C GLU A 540 -26.37 15.08 -12.51
N LEU A 541 -26.76 16.21 -13.11
CA LEU A 541 -26.77 17.50 -12.40
C LEU A 541 -27.65 17.53 -11.16
N SER A 542 -28.67 16.65 -11.11
CA SER A 542 -29.56 16.44 -9.95
C SER A 542 -28.86 15.81 -8.75
N ASP A 543 -27.77 15.04 -8.97
CA ASP A 543 -27.00 14.39 -7.92
C ASP A 543 -26.04 15.36 -7.22
N ILE A 544 -25.83 16.53 -7.82
CA ILE A 544 -24.96 17.57 -7.30
C ILE A 544 -25.76 18.57 -6.45
N LYS A 545 -25.37 18.71 -5.18
CA LYS A 545 -25.97 19.72 -4.30
C LYS A 545 -25.71 21.13 -4.83
N ARG A 546 -26.77 21.92 -5.00
CA ARG A 546 -26.67 23.31 -5.51
C ARG A 546 -26.08 24.30 -4.50
N GLU A 547 -26.18 23.97 -3.21
CA GLU A 547 -25.70 24.82 -2.14
C GLU A 547 -24.39 24.26 -1.58
N PRO A 548 -23.39 25.11 -1.29
CA PRO A 548 -22.18 24.67 -0.60
C PRO A 548 -22.51 24.17 0.80
N ALA A 549 -21.60 23.40 1.39
CA ALA A 549 -21.69 23.02 2.80
C ALA A 549 -21.78 24.28 3.67
N LYS A 550 -22.64 24.26 4.68
CA LYS A 550 -22.79 25.39 5.61
C LYS A 550 -21.60 25.44 6.56
N ASP A 551 -20.88 26.54 6.52
CA ASP A 551 -19.87 26.84 7.53
C ASP A 551 -20.53 27.24 8.85
N TYR A 552 -20.31 26.47 9.90
CA TYR A 552 -20.78 26.79 11.25
C TYR A 552 -19.72 27.64 11.96
N ASN A 553 -19.82 28.96 11.80
CA ASN A 553 -18.90 29.92 12.38
C ASN A 553 -19.58 30.71 13.51
N ASP A 554 -19.03 30.65 14.71
CA ASP A 554 -19.38 31.55 15.81
C ASP A 554 -18.43 32.74 15.81
N VAL A 555 -18.96 33.95 15.61
CA VAL A 555 -18.16 35.16 15.68
C VAL A 555 -18.34 35.83 17.04
N LYS A 556 -17.25 35.94 17.80
CA LYS A 556 -17.22 36.56 19.14
C LYS A 556 -16.22 37.72 19.15
N SER A 557 -16.41 38.65 20.07
CA SER A 557 -15.43 39.69 20.36
C SER A 557 -15.01 39.60 21.81
N VAL A 558 -13.71 39.50 22.07
CA VAL A 558 -13.12 39.47 23.39
C VAL A 558 -12.07 40.58 23.45
N ASP A 559 -12.24 41.52 24.35
CA ASP A 559 -11.33 42.69 24.52
C ASP A 559 -11.06 43.46 23.23
N GLY A 560 -12.08 43.57 22.35
CA GLY A 560 -11.96 44.23 21.06
C GLY A 560 -11.35 43.40 19.92
N ILE A 561 -10.93 42.16 20.21
CA ILE A 561 -10.40 41.21 19.23
C ILE A 561 -11.55 40.37 18.68
N LYS A 562 -11.68 40.34 17.37
CA LYS A 562 -12.64 39.47 16.69
C LYS A 562 -12.11 38.04 16.64
N ILE A 563 -12.88 37.09 17.18
CA ILE A 563 -12.61 35.66 17.15
C ILE A 563 -13.68 34.99 16.27
N VAL A 564 -13.23 34.25 15.27
CA VAL A 564 -14.08 33.35 14.47
C VAL A 564 -13.81 31.93 14.94
N HIS A 565 -14.81 31.32 15.57
CA HIS A 565 -14.70 29.95 16.07
C HIS A 565 -15.42 29.00 15.12
N HIS A 566 -14.66 28.04 14.58
CA HIS A 566 -15.18 26.94 13.76
C HIS A 566 -15.42 25.74 14.67
N ASN A 567 -16.67 25.34 14.83
CA ASN A 567 -17.02 24.18 15.67
C ASN A 567 -16.94 22.90 14.84
N ILE A 568 -15.73 22.39 14.63
CA ILE A 568 -15.45 21.11 13.98
C ILE A 568 -14.79 20.17 14.96
N PHE A 569 -14.98 18.84 14.80
CA PHE A 569 -14.24 17.87 15.58
C PHE A 569 -12.75 17.92 15.22
N THR A 570 -11.92 18.07 16.22
CA THR A 570 -10.45 17.96 16.10
C THR A 570 -9.88 17.53 17.46
N ASN A 571 -8.88 16.69 17.45
CA ASN A 571 -8.15 16.29 18.66
C ASN A 571 -7.20 17.39 19.18
N LYS A 572 -7.29 18.59 18.63
CA LYS A 572 -6.45 19.76 18.97
C LYS A 572 -7.25 21.06 18.88
N ILE A 573 -6.64 22.11 19.40
CA ILE A 573 -7.08 23.48 19.16
C ILE A 573 -6.11 24.11 18.16
N CYS A 574 -6.58 24.43 16.96
CA CYS A 574 -5.82 25.19 15.99
C CYS A 574 -6.13 26.69 16.16
N LEU A 575 -5.10 27.48 16.41
CA LEU A 575 -5.19 28.94 16.46
C LEU A 575 -4.46 29.53 15.24
N LEU A 576 -5.20 30.10 14.32
CA LEU A 576 -4.65 30.89 13.23
C LEU A 576 -4.68 32.37 13.61
N TYR A 577 -3.50 32.97 13.78
CA TYR A 577 -3.34 34.40 14.01
C TYR A 577 -2.59 35.04 12.86
N THR A 578 -3.15 36.11 12.29
CA THR A 578 -2.49 36.92 11.26
C THR A 578 -2.38 38.35 11.75
N SER A 579 -1.19 38.94 11.62
CA SER A 579 -0.93 40.36 11.88
C SER A 579 -0.30 40.96 10.63
N PRO A 580 -0.71 42.19 10.21
CA PRO A 580 -0.06 42.85 9.09
C PRO A 580 1.42 43.04 9.41
N SER A 581 2.29 42.49 8.57
CA SER A 581 3.72 42.73 8.68
C SER A 581 4.14 43.97 7.88
N PRO A 582 5.26 44.61 8.23
CA PRO A 582 5.80 45.72 7.44
C PRO A 582 6.09 45.35 5.98
N ARG A 583 6.22 44.04 5.66
CA ARG A 583 6.36 43.52 4.29
C ARG A 583 5.04 43.52 3.53
N ASP A 584 3.93 43.25 4.21
CA ASP A 584 2.59 43.22 3.60
C ASP A 584 2.08 44.64 3.30
N MET A 585 2.58 45.64 4.04
CA MET A 585 2.24 47.02 3.86
C MET A 585 3.01 47.71 2.69
N ARG A 586 3.92 47.01 2.02
CA ARG A 586 4.72 47.51 0.88
C ARG A 586 4.24 47.06 -0.50
N ARG A 587 3.05 46.45 -0.59
CA ARG A 587 2.42 46.13 -1.87
C ARG A 587 1.31 47.09 -2.23
#